data_5c9c28fa6c7bfe5c3126c65cde15029f
#
_entry.id   5c9c28fa6c7bfe5c3126c65cde15029f
#
_cell.length_a   1.000
_cell.length_b   1.000
_cell.length_c   1.000
_cell.angle_alpha   90.00
_cell.angle_beta   90.00
_cell.angle_gamma   90.00
#
_symmetry.space_group_name_H-M   'P 1'
#
loop_
_entity.id
_entity.type
_entity.pdbx_description
1 polymer ?
#
loop_
_entity_poly.entity_id
_entity_poly.type
_entity_poly.pdbx_seq_one_letter_code
_entity_poly.pdbx_strand_id
1 'polypeptide(L)'
;MKIEIMEYNPDWTKNFEEEKIKLLRFFGSHAVAIEHIGSTAIPNQRAKPVIDIFIGVSPFAELTFYQRIFNAKEYHHTPTDMTSRYLFAKYTNEVWTHNLHVLPYNDGFYLRNEFLLRDYLREHPKLADE
;
A
#
# COMPACT_ATOMS: atom_id res chain seq x y z
N MET A 1 1.54 -9.51 18.34
CA MET A 1 0.98 -10.59 17.50
C MET A 1 1.99 -11.01 16.44
N LYS A 2 2.20 -12.29 16.31
CA LYS A 2 3.13 -12.83 15.31
C LYS A 2 2.42 -12.99 13.97
N ILE A 3 2.98 -12.38 12.92
CA ILE A 3 2.43 -12.51 11.57
C ILE A 3 3.26 -13.53 10.80
N GLU A 4 2.61 -14.58 10.34
CA GLU A 4 3.27 -15.64 9.61
C GLU A 4 3.32 -15.36 8.12
N ILE A 5 4.40 -15.84 7.47
CA ILE A 5 4.52 -15.79 6.03
C ILE A 5 3.67 -16.91 5.44
N MET A 6 2.85 -16.56 4.46
CA MET A 6 1.91 -17.48 3.82
C MET A 6 2.26 -17.69 2.36
N GLU A 7 1.80 -18.80 1.80
CA GLU A 7 1.85 -19.03 0.37
C GLU A 7 1.04 -17.96 -0.35
N TYR A 8 1.36 -17.70 -1.61
CA TYR A 8 0.67 -16.70 -2.41
C TYR A 8 -0.84 -16.97 -2.39
N ASN A 9 -1.61 -15.90 -2.17
CA ASN A 9 -3.07 -15.97 -2.16
C ASN A 9 -3.61 -15.02 -3.23
N PRO A 10 -4.30 -15.51 -4.27
CA PRO A 10 -4.88 -14.64 -5.31
C PRO A 10 -5.86 -13.61 -4.76
N ASP A 11 -6.46 -13.86 -3.59
CA ASP A 11 -7.38 -12.92 -2.96
C ASP A 11 -6.70 -11.61 -2.55
N TRP A 12 -5.37 -11.59 -2.45
CA TRP A 12 -4.65 -10.35 -2.13
C TRP A 12 -4.91 -9.28 -3.19
N THR A 13 -4.97 -9.66 -4.47
CA THR A 13 -5.31 -8.72 -5.55
C THR A 13 -6.73 -8.19 -5.38
N LYS A 14 -7.66 -9.06 -5.03
CA LYS A 14 -9.06 -8.67 -4.79
C LYS A 14 -9.15 -7.74 -3.58
N ASN A 15 -8.42 -8.06 -2.51
CA ASN A 15 -8.40 -7.22 -1.32
C ASN A 15 -7.84 -5.83 -1.63
N PHE A 16 -6.81 -5.76 -2.46
CA PHE A 16 -6.30 -4.48 -2.93
C PHE A 16 -7.36 -3.70 -3.71
N GLU A 17 -8.04 -4.34 -4.64
CA GLU A 17 -9.05 -3.65 -5.47
C GLU A 17 -10.21 -3.13 -4.62
N GLU A 18 -10.64 -3.87 -3.63
CA GLU A 18 -11.69 -3.42 -2.71
C GLU A 18 -11.24 -2.21 -1.90
N GLU A 19 -10.00 -2.21 -1.42
CA GLU A 19 -9.47 -1.09 -0.67
C GLU A 19 -9.28 0.13 -1.56
N LYS A 20 -8.85 -0.07 -2.80
CA LYS A 20 -8.69 1.02 -3.76
C LYS A 20 -9.99 1.78 -3.97
N ILE A 21 -11.12 1.07 -4.05
CA ILE A 21 -12.42 1.71 -4.19
C ILE A 21 -12.72 2.61 -3.00
N LYS A 22 -12.44 2.15 -1.79
CA LYS A 22 -12.62 2.95 -0.58
C LYS A 22 -11.73 4.18 -0.58
N LEU A 23 -10.47 4.01 -0.96
CA LEU A 23 -9.50 5.11 -0.99
C LEU A 23 -9.88 6.17 -2.01
N LEU A 24 -10.44 5.77 -3.15
CA LEU A 24 -10.92 6.72 -4.14
C LEU A 24 -12.07 7.57 -3.60
N ARG A 25 -12.91 6.98 -2.75
CA ARG A 25 -13.99 7.74 -2.09
C ARG A 25 -13.44 8.71 -1.05
N PHE A 26 -12.43 8.29 -0.28
CA PHE A 26 -11.83 9.13 0.76
C PHE A 26 -11.06 10.31 0.16
N PHE A 27 -10.27 10.04 -0.86
CA PHE A 27 -9.33 11.02 -1.41
C PHE A 27 -9.90 11.83 -2.57
N GLY A 28 -10.86 11.29 -3.30
CA GLY A 28 -11.36 11.94 -4.52
C GLY A 28 -10.23 12.23 -5.50
N SER A 29 -10.27 13.39 -6.11
CA SER A 29 -9.26 13.78 -7.10
C SER A 29 -7.88 14.07 -6.51
N HIS A 30 -7.76 14.14 -5.19
CA HIS A 30 -6.47 14.36 -4.52
C HIS A 30 -5.54 13.15 -4.73
N ALA A 31 -6.08 11.95 -4.85
CA ALA A 31 -5.31 10.76 -5.21
C ALA A 31 -5.17 10.66 -6.72
N VAL A 32 -3.95 10.81 -7.22
CA VAL A 32 -3.64 10.72 -8.65
C VAL A 32 -3.39 9.28 -9.05
N ALA A 33 -2.78 8.49 -8.16
CA ALA A 33 -2.47 7.10 -8.42
C ALA A 33 -2.63 6.28 -7.14
N ILE A 34 -3.15 5.06 -7.26
CA ILE A 34 -3.25 4.11 -6.16
C ILE A 34 -2.72 2.78 -6.69
N GLU A 35 -1.62 2.29 -6.09
CA GLU A 35 -0.88 1.15 -6.62
C GLU A 35 -0.65 0.08 -5.57
N HIS A 36 -0.84 -1.18 -5.96
CA HIS A 36 -0.51 -2.33 -5.14
C HIS A 36 0.99 -2.61 -5.26
N ILE A 37 1.70 -2.55 -4.15
CA ILE A 37 3.14 -2.79 -4.12
C ILE A 37 3.47 -3.85 -3.08
N GLY A 38 4.77 -4.17 -2.96
CA GLY A 38 5.24 -5.15 -1.99
C GLY A 38 4.98 -6.60 -2.43
N SER A 39 5.28 -7.52 -1.53
CA SER A 39 5.27 -8.96 -1.85
C SER A 39 3.90 -9.49 -2.25
N THR A 40 2.82 -8.97 -1.66
CA THR A 40 1.46 -9.43 -2.00
C THR A 40 1.04 -9.00 -3.41
N ALA A 41 1.76 -8.06 -4.03
CA ALA A 41 1.48 -7.60 -5.38
C ALA A 41 2.14 -8.47 -6.46
N ILE A 42 2.89 -9.48 -6.06
CA ILE A 42 3.69 -10.31 -6.97
C ILE A 42 3.13 -11.72 -6.99
N PRO A 43 2.67 -12.22 -8.15
CA PRO A 43 2.13 -13.58 -8.25
C PRO A 43 3.17 -14.61 -7.79
N ASN A 44 2.71 -15.63 -7.09
CA ASN A 44 3.49 -16.75 -6.59
C ASN A 44 4.50 -16.39 -5.51
N GLN A 45 4.50 -15.14 -5.04
CA GLN A 45 5.39 -14.69 -3.96
C GLN A 45 4.77 -15.03 -2.60
N ARG A 46 5.54 -15.72 -1.76
CA ARG A 46 5.16 -15.91 -0.35
C ARG A 46 5.29 -14.59 0.38
N ALA A 47 4.37 -14.30 1.28
CA ALA A 47 4.34 -13.01 1.95
C ALA A 47 3.53 -13.04 3.24
N LYS A 48 3.74 -12.03 4.07
CA LYS A 48 2.80 -11.71 5.15
C LYS A 48 1.50 -11.26 4.50
N PRO A 49 0.33 -11.64 5.04
CA PRO A 49 -0.96 -11.27 4.44
C PRO A 49 -1.35 -9.83 4.76
N VAL A 50 -0.46 -8.90 4.48
CA VAL A 50 -0.66 -7.46 4.66
C VAL A 50 -0.47 -6.80 3.31
N ILE A 51 -1.51 -6.09 2.84
CA ILE A 51 -1.52 -5.46 1.53
C ILE A 51 -0.82 -4.11 1.62
N ASP A 52 0.24 -3.92 0.84
CA ASP A 52 0.95 -2.63 0.78
C ASP A 52 0.44 -1.82 -0.39
N ILE A 53 0.05 -0.58 -0.13
CA ILE A 53 -0.54 0.32 -1.12
C ILE A 53 0.21 1.65 -1.11
N PHE A 54 0.58 2.13 -2.32
CA PHE A 54 1.10 3.48 -2.51
C PHE A 54 -0.03 4.36 -3.02
N ILE A 55 -0.26 5.50 -2.35
CA ILE A 55 -1.22 6.50 -2.75
C ILE A 55 -0.44 7.75 -3.16
N GLY A 56 -0.37 7.99 -4.45
CA GLY A 56 0.28 9.19 -4.98
C GLY A 56 -0.70 10.34 -5.00
N VAL A 57 -0.37 11.42 -4.30
CA VAL A 57 -1.27 12.56 -4.10
C VAL A 57 -0.68 13.84 -4.67
N SER A 58 -1.56 14.77 -5.02
CA SER A 58 -1.15 16.10 -5.50
C SER A 58 -2.22 17.13 -5.15
N PRO A 59 -1.86 18.22 -4.45
CA PRO A 59 -0.56 18.48 -3.84
C PRO A 59 -0.34 17.62 -2.58
N PHE A 60 0.91 17.39 -2.19
CA PHE A 60 1.22 16.67 -0.96
C PHE A 60 0.93 17.58 0.22
N ALA A 61 0.02 17.16 1.08
CA ALA A 61 -0.49 17.97 2.18
C ALA A 61 0.15 17.57 3.50
N GLU A 62 -0.21 18.28 4.56
CA GLU A 62 0.25 17.97 5.91
C GLU A 62 -0.44 16.73 6.47
N LEU A 63 0.21 16.08 7.44
CA LEU A 63 -0.31 14.86 8.07
C LEU A 63 -1.74 15.01 8.57
N THR A 64 -2.08 16.14 9.16
CA THR A 64 -3.42 16.37 9.72
C THR A 64 -4.52 16.29 8.66
N PHE A 65 -4.20 16.67 7.41
CA PHE A 65 -5.14 16.55 6.30
C PHE A 65 -5.51 15.07 6.09
N TYR A 66 -4.51 14.18 6.10
CA TYR A 66 -4.74 12.76 5.88
C TYR A 66 -5.38 12.08 7.09
N GLN A 67 -5.05 12.53 8.28
CA GLN A 67 -5.69 12.01 9.49
C GLN A 67 -7.18 12.31 9.53
N ARG A 68 -7.63 13.37 8.88
CA ARG A 68 -9.06 13.69 8.74
C ARG A 68 -9.75 12.84 7.69
N ILE A 69 -9.03 12.47 6.63
CA ILE A 69 -9.58 11.65 5.55
C ILE A 69 -9.83 10.23 6.05
N PHE A 70 -8.88 9.67 6.80
CA PHE A 70 -8.96 8.29 7.26
C PHE A 70 -9.81 8.16 8.52
N ASN A 71 -10.57 7.05 8.57
CA ASN A 71 -11.30 6.67 9.78
C ASN A 71 -10.29 6.21 10.83
N ALA A 72 -10.19 6.95 11.94
CA ALA A 72 -9.22 6.67 13.00
C ALA A 72 -9.44 5.33 13.71
N LYS A 73 -10.62 4.74 13.58
CA LYS A 73 -10.89 3.43 14.17
C LYS A 73 -10.18 2.30 13.43
N GLU A 74 -10.01 2.46 12.12
CA GLU A 74 -9.40 1.43 11.29
C GLU A 74 -8.00 1.80 10.82
N TYR A 75 -7.73 3.09 10.56
CA TYR A 75 -6.48 3.55 9.96
C TYR A 75 -5.68 4.33 11.00
N HIS A 76 -4.49 3.84 11.31
CA HIS A 76 -3.65 4.41 12.36
C HIS A 76 -2.34 4.93 11.78
N HIS A 77 -2.05 6.21 12.04
CA HIS A 77 -0.79 6.79 11.60
C HIS A 77 0.37 6.11 12.30
N THR A 78 1.36 5.68 11.52
CA THR A 78 2.58 5.05 12.02
C THR A 78 3.74 5.97 11.67
N PRO A 79 4.45 6.54 12.68
CA PRO A 79 5.61 7.38 12.40
C PRO A 79 6.68 6.59 11.64
N THR A 80 7.36 7.29 10.72
CA THR A 80 8.44 6.70 9.92
C THR A 80 9.56 7.71 9.75
N ASP A 81 10.80 7.23 9.62
CA ASP A 81 11.97 8.07 9.35
C ASP A 81 12.02 8.57 7.92
N MET A 82 11.22 7.97 7.03
CA MET A 82 11.23 8.34 5.62
C MET A 82 10.63 9.72 5.43
N THR A 83 11.30 10.56 4.63
CA THR A 83 10.82 11.90 4.32
C THR A 83 9.77 11.86 3.22
N SER A 84 8.91 12.87 3.20
CA SER A 84 7.87 13.03 2.16
C SER A 84 7.00 11.78 2.01
N ARG A 85 6.62 11.19 3.15
CA ARG A 85 5.80 9.99 3.17
C ARG A 85 5.08 9.89 4.50
N TYR A 86 3.79 9.55 4.43
CA TYR A 86 3.03 9.21 5.63
C TYR A 86 2.58 7.76 5.54
N LEU A 87 2.74 7.03 6.63
CA LEU A 87 2.37 5.63 6.70
C LEU A 87 1.17 5.46 7.62
N PHE A 88 0.15 4.74 7.12
CA PHE A 88 -1.00 4.36 7.93
C PHE A 88 -1.14 2.85 7.90
N ALA A 89 -1.35 2.26 9.07
CA ALA A 89 -1.65 0.84 9.19
C ALA A 89 -3.16 0.68 9.37
N LYS A 90 -3.76 -0.21 8.58
CA LYS A 90 -5.19 -0.50 8.69
C LYS A 90 -5.38 -1.81 9.43
N TYR A 91 -6.30 -1.78 10.41
CA TYR A 91 -6.73 -2.95 11.16
C TYR A 91 -8.22 -3.15 10.96
N THR A 92 -8.63 -4.40 10.74
CA THR A 92 -10.03 -4.78 10.63
C THR A 92 -10.28 -5.85 11.68
N ASN A 93 -11.18 -5.58 12.63
CA ASN A 93 -11.45 -6.50 13.74
C ASN A 93 -10.16 -6.91 14.47
N GLU A 94 -9.31 -5.90 14.74
CA GLU A 94 -8.03 -6.07 15.45
C GLU A 94 -6.98 -6.84 14.66
N VAL A 95 -7.24 -7.14 13.38
CA VAL A 95 -6.27 -7.81 12.51
C VAL A 95 -5.66 -6.77 11.56
N TRP A 96 -4.33 -6.75 11.51
CA TRP A 96 -3.57 -5.87 10.62
C TRP A 96 -3.73 -6.39 9.19
N THR A 97 -4.29 -5.58 8.30
CA THR A 97 -4.61 -6.00 6.94
C THR A 97 -3.90 -5.22 5.84
N HIS A 98 -3.60 -3.94 6.08
CA HIS A 98 -3.04 -3.08 5.04
C HIS A 98 -2.01 -2.11 5.62
N ASN A 99 -1.01 -1.78 4.79
CA ASN A 99 -0.14 -0.63 4.99
C ASN A 99 -0.40 0.35 3.84
N LEU A 100 -0.69 1.61 4.19
CA LEU A 100 -0.99 2.64 3.21
C LEU A 100 0.07 3.72 3.29
N HIS A 101 0.78 3.93 2.19
CA HIS A 101 1.84 4.93 2.08
C HIS A 101 1.31 6.09 1.26
N VAL A 102 1.24 7.28 1.85
CA VAL A 102 0.82 8.49 1.17
C VAL A 102 2.08 9.24 0.73
N LEU A 103 2.21 9.45 -0.57
CA LEU A 103 3.42 9.98 -1.20
C LEU A 103 3.05 11.08 -2.19
N PRO A 104 3.94 12.06 -2.41
CA PRO A 104 3.67 13.02 -3.48
C PRO A 104 3.73 12.34 -4.83
N TYR A 105 2.75 12.65 -5.69
CA TYR A 105 2.76 12.22 -7.08
C TYR A 105 3.55 13.23 -7.91
N ASN A 106 4.69 12.78 -8.43
CA ASN A 106 5.60 13.63 -9.24
C ASN A 106 6.31 12.75 -10.25
N ASP A 107 7.26 13.32 -10.99
CA ASP A 107 7.98 12.60 -12.04
C ASP A 107 8.74 11.38 -11.51
N GLY A 108 9.12 11.40 -10.23
CA GLY A 108 9.84 10.28 -9.61
C GLY A 108 8.94 9.22 -8.99
N PHE A 109 7.61 9.40 -9.03
CA PHE A 109 6.71 8.48 -8.32
C PHE A 109 6.91 7.03 -8.77
N TYR A 110 6.82 6.76 -10.07
CA TYR A 110 6.97 5.41 -10.61
C TYR A 110 8.43 4.97 -10.78
N LEU A 111 9.39 5.84 -10.48
CA LEU A 111 10.81 5.49 -10.54
C LEU A 111 11.33 4.96 -9.20
N ARG A 112 10.48 4.85 -8.19
CA ARG A 112 10.87 4.34 -6.88
C ARG A 112 11.22 2.86 -6.96
N ASN A 113 12.14 2.44 -6.12
CA ASN A 113 12.63 1.06 -6.11
C ASN A 113 11.51 0.05 -5.91
N GLU A 114 10.51 0.38 -5.13
CA GLU A 114 9.37 -0.51 -4.87
C GLU A 114 8.64 -0.87 -6.17
N PHE A 115 8.45 0.10 -7.07
CA PHE A 115 7.82 -0.17 -8.37
C PHE A 115 8.73 -0.96 -9.29
N LEU A 116 10.01 -0.61 -9.33
CA LEU A 116 10.97 -1.28 -10.19
C LEU A 116 11.11 -2.75 -9.80
N LEU A 117 11.18 -3.03 -8.50
CA LEU A 117 11.27 -4.39 -8.01
C LEU A 117 10.00 -5.18 -8.28
N ARG A 118 8.82 -4.57 -8.01
CA ARG A 118 7.53 -5.22 -8.27
C ARG A 118 7.42 -5.64 -9.73
N ASP A 119 7.68 -4.71 -10.64
CA ASP A 119 7.52 -4.95 -12.07
C ASP A 119 8.53 -5.97 -12.58
N TYR A 120 9.77 -5.90 -12.07
CA TYR A 120 10.80 -6.88 -12.41
C TYR A 120 10.37 -8.30 -11.99
N LEU A 121 9.89 -8.46 -10.75
CA LEU A 121 9.50 -9.76 -10.23
C LEU A 121 8.24 -10.30 -10.91
N ARG A 122 7.31 -9.43 -11.31
CA ARG A 122 6.14 -9.83 -12.08
C ARG A 122 6.53 -10.40 -13.45
N GLU A 123 7.61 -9.89 -14.05
CA GLU A 123 8.12 -10.36 -15.33
C GLU A 123 9.05 -11.58 -15.19
N HIS A 124 9.47 -11.87 -13.96
CA HIS A 124 10.39 -12.98 -13.68
C HIS A 124 9.83 -13.86 -12.57
N PRO A 125 8.73 -14.58 -12.84
CA PRO A 125 8.00 -15.31 -11.78
C PRO A 125 8.84 -16.38 -11.08
N LYS A 126 9.85 -16.94 -11.72
CA LYS A 126 10.73 -17.92 -11.07
C LYS A 126 11.55 -17.31 -9.94
N LEU A 127 11.91 -16.03 -10.07
CA LEU A 127 12.64 -15.34 -9.00
C LEU A 127 11.73 -15.03 -7.81
N ALA A 128 10.47 -14.72 -8.09
CA ALA A 128 9.50 -14.44 -7.03
C ALA A 128 9.20 -15.70 -6.22
N ASP A 129 9.24 -16.87 -6.83
CA ASP A 129 8.93 -18.14 -6.19
C ASP A 129 10.07 -18.62 -5.27
N GLU A 130 11.25 -18.05 -5.41
CA GLU A 130 12.38 -18.33 -4.54
C GLU A 130 12.29 -17.46 -3.28
#